data_5e4ae93d7df6bb23ba7979ece41b144d
#
_entry.id   5e4ae93d7df6bb23ba7979ece41b144d
#
_cell.length_a   1.000
_cell.length_b   1.000
_cell.length_c   1.000
_cell.angle_alpha   90.00
_cell.angle_beta   90.00
_cell.angle_gamma   90.00
#
_symmetry.space_group_name_H-M   'P 1'
#
loop_
_entity.id
_entity.type
_entity.pdbx_description
1 polymer ?
#
loop_
_entity_poly.entity_id
_entity_poly.type
_entity_poly.pdbx_seq_one_letter_code
_entity_poly.pdbx_strand_id
1 'polypeptide(L)'
;MEIKSYRSYLLPSLIATVFLTTYVIFDGIFIGIKLSDLGLSAINIGWPVVAILHSLGIGLGISAGIYISIKNGEGKIDDANKAKLTSILILLILAILLSIILFILKKPLLYLFGADDIVYPYADEYLTNYLLFGGIVYVLGPALVQLLKNSGKARIAMIASISAIIINFSLDYLFILKLDMGLKGASLASILGQAVACIISFIAYFKELKGISFNKNFIKRFFLGGIAPYVLNFSYDIILVITNRVCGYFNGNEAIATYALLTYVLYVINSICQGIGDGIQPMFSYYVGKKDYKYLKKLLIKSLIISFIINSIVIILFLIFKKELASLFNLSSGSLSIFLYAAPFYAISFFMISISKVIASYFYSINKSRYANIMTIIEPFILTPLLYLLCIPFGINALWWSYLIIQSILFIVSIILYLKSERSLWTDL
;
A
#
# COMPACT_ATOMS: atom_id res chain seq x y z
N MET A 1 1.25 7.91 -26.61
CA MET A 1 0.36 7.15 -25.70
C MET A 1 -1.07 7.64 -25.92
N GLU A 2 -1.97 6.80 -26.44
CA GLU A 2 -3.40 7.13 -26.43
C GLU A 2 -3.97 6.83 -25.05
N ILE A 3 -4.55 7.82 -24.38
CA ILE A 3 -5.29 7.58 -23.14
C ILE A 3 -6.60 6.91 -23.48
N LYS A 4 -6.73 5.67 -22.99
CA LYS A 4 -7.94 4.89 -23.03
C LYS A 4 -9.01 5.48 -22.09
N SER A 5 -10.22 4.92 -22.14
CA SER A 5 -11.33 5.38 -21.31
C SER A 5 -11.01 5.26 -19.79
N TYR A 6 -11.68 6.04 -18.96
CA TYR A 6 -11.61 5.97 -17.49
C TYR A 6 -11.75 4.54 -16.95
N ARG A 7 -12.72 3.78 -17.50
CA ARG A 7 -12.97 2.39 -17.08
C ARG A 7 -11.80 1.45 -17.37
N SER A 8 -11.03 1.69 -18.43
CA SER A 8 -9.89 0.83 -18.81
C SER A 8 -8.69 0.98 -17.88
N TYR A 9 -8.66 1.99 -17.03
CA TYR A 9 -7.67 2.17 -15.97
C TYR A 9 -8.22 1.76 -14.60
N LEU A 10 -9.44 2.18 -14.28
CA LEU A 10 -10.05 1.94 -12.98
C LEU A 10 -10.32 0.46 -12.73
N LEU A 11 -11.03 -0.22 -13.65
CA LEU A 11 -11.46 -1.61 -13.44
C LEU A 11 -10.30 -2.58 -13.26
N PRO A 12 -9.23 -2.56 -14.10
CA PRO A 12 -8.08 -3.43 -13.88
C PRO A 12 -7.39 -3.19 -12.53
N SER A 13 -7.31 -1.93 -12.09
CA SER A 13 -6.68 -1.61 -10.81
C SER A 13 -7.53 -2.10 -9.63
N LEU A 14 -8.84 -1.89 -9.65
CA LEU A 14 -9.75 -2.37 -8.62
C LEU A 14 -9.76 -3.91 -8.55
N ILE A 15 -9.83 -4.59 -9.68
CA ILE A 15 -9.79 -6.06 -9.72
C ILE A 15 -8.49 -6.56 -9.09
N ALA A 16 -7.34 -6.00 -9.49
CA ALA A 16 -6.05 -6.41 -8.94
C ALA A 16 -5.96 -6.20 -7.42
N THR A 17 -6.50 -5.08 -6.90
CA THR A 17 -6.48 -4.82 -5.45
C THR A 17 -7.44 -5.71 -4.66
N VAL A 18 -8.61 -6.06 -5.22
CA VAL A 18 -9.53 -7.02 -4.59
C VAL A 18 -8.87 -8.41 -4.50
N PHE A 19 -8.24 -8.87 -5.58
CA PHE A 19 -7.50 -10.14 -5.55
C PHE A 19 -6.36 -10.11 -4.53
N LEU A 20 -5.60 -9.01 -4.45
CA LEU A 20 -4.54 -8.84 -3.46
C LEU A 20 -5.07 -8.92 -2.02
N THR A 21 -6.21 -8.30 -1.75
CA THR A 21 -6.84 -8.36 -0.42
C THR A 21 -7.23 -9.78 -0.04
N THR A 22 -7.83 -10.52 -0.98
CA THR A 22 -8.24 -11.91 -0.76
C THR A 22 -7.04 -12.83 -0.49
N TYR A 23 -5.93 -12.62 -1.22
CA TYR A 23 -4.71 -13.39 -1.08
C TYR A 23 -4.10 -13.30 0.33
N VAL A 24 -3.97 -12.08 0.88
CA VAL A 24 -3.38 -11.85 2.20
C VAL A 24 -4.10 -12.65 3.30
N ILE A 25 -5.42 -12.83 3.14
CA ILE A 25 -6.23 -13.63 4.08
C ILE A 25 -5.86 -15.12 3.98
N PHE A 26 -5.71 -15.66 2.77
CA PHE A 26 -5.38 -17.08 2.57
C PHE A 26 -3.97 -17.44 3.01
N ASP A 27 -3.00 -16.55 2.76
CA ASP A 27 -1.61 -16.72 3.21
C ASP A 27 -1.55 -16.86 4.74
N GLY A 28 -2.22 -15.97 5.46
CA GLY A 28 -2.36 -16.06 6.91
C GLY A 28 -3.01 -17.38 7.39
N ILE A 29 -4.03 -17.87 6.67
CA ILE A 29 -4.68 -19.16 7.01
C ILE A 29 -3.73 -20.34 6.85
N PHE A 30 -2.98 -20.44 5.75
CA PHE A 30 -2.06 -21.56 5.51
C PHE A 30 -0.94 -21.63 6.56
N ILE A 31 -0.41 -20.48 6.92
CA ILE A 31 0.63 -20.37 7.95
C ILE A 31 0.07 -20.71 9.34
N GLY A 32 -1.11 -20.20 9.67
CA GLY A 32 -1.80 -20.48 10.93
C GLY A 32 -2.08 -21.97 11.13
N ILE A 33 -2.47 -22.70 10.06
CA ILE A 33 -2.75 -24.13 10.11
C ILE A 33 -1.48 -24.95 10.45
N LYS A 34 -0.31 -24.56 9.92
CA LYS A 34 0.93 -25.35 10.02
C LYS A 34 1.87 -24.92 11.13
N LEU A 35 1.98 -23.64 11.38
CA LEU A 35 2.99 -23.05 12.28
C LEU A 35 2.38 -22.39 13.51
N SER A 36 1.05 -22.41 13.62
CA SER A 36 0.33 -21.82 14.75
C SER A 36 0.75 -20.37 15.03
N ASP A 37 0.73 -19.97 16.29
CA ASP A 37 1.02 -18.61 16.74
C ASP A 37 2.48 -18.19 16.48
N LEU A 38 3.44 -19.14 16.54
CA LEU A 38 4.87 -18.84 16.30
C LEU A 38 5.12 -18.39 14.85
N GLY A 39 4.51 -19.09 13.88
CA GLY A 39 4.65 -18.73 12.47
C GLY A 39 4.01 -17.37 12.16
N LEU A 40 2.81 -17.13 12.69
CA LEU A 40 2.11 -15.85 12.51
C LEU A 40 2.89 -14.69 13.17
N SER A 41 3.44 -14.90 14.37
CA SER A 41 4.27 -13.90 15.05
C SER A 41 5.54 -13.60 14.27
N ALA A 42 6.23 -14.63 13.75
CA ALA A 42 7.45 -14.45 12.95
C ALA A 42 7.21 -13.63 11.68
N ILE A 43 6.08 -13.84 10.98
CA ILE A 43 5.72 -13.05 9.81
C ILE A 43 5.37 -11.61 10.19
N ASN A 44 4.56 -11.40 11.21
CA ASN A 44 4.20 -10.06 11.67
C ASN A 44 5.42 -9.22 12.07
N ILE A 45 6.49 -9.86 12.54
CA ILE A 45 7.76 -9.21 12.89
C ILE A 45 8.67 -9.04 11.67
N GLY A 46 8.72 -10.03 10.78
CA GLY A 46 9.59 -9.99 9.60
C GLY A 46 9.05 -9.14 8.46
N TRP A 47 7.72 -9.14 8.26
CA TRP A 47 7.07 -8.43 7.15
C TRP A 47 7.36 -6.93 7.07
N PRO A 48 7.38 -6.15 8.16
CA PRO A 48 7.70 -4.71 8.08
C PRO A 48 9.05 -4.41 7.44
N VAL A 49 10.05 -5.30 7.59
CA VAL A 49 11.35 -5.16 6.90
C VAL A 49 11.21 -5.42 5.40
N VAL A 50 10.43 -6.42 5.00
CA VAL A 50 10.11 -6.70 3.59
C VAL A 50 9.29 -5.55 2.98
N ALA A 51 8.38 -4.98 3.75
CA ALA A 51 7.54 -3.86 3.34
C ALA A 51 8.35 -2.60 2.98
N ILE A 52 9.55 -2.40 3.55
CA ILE A 52 10.47 -1.33 3.14
C ILE A 52 10.83 -1.48 1.65
N LEU A 53 11.20 -2.68 1.21
CA LEU A 53 11.55 -2.97 -0.19
C LEU A 53 10.34 -2.83 -1.12
N HIS A 54 9.22 -3.44 -0.73
CA HIS A 54 7.99 -3.43 -1.51
C HIS A 54 7.44 -2.02 -1.72
N SER A 55 7.35 -1.24 -0.64
CA SER A 55 6.88 0.15 -0.67
C SER A 55 7.82 1.07 -1.45
N LEU A 56 9.16 0.81 -1.42
CA LEU A 56 10.12 1.54 -2.25
C LEU A 56 9.83 1.32 -3.73
N GLY A 57 9.58 0.07 -4.13
CA GLY A 57 9.20 -0.26 -5.50
C GLY A 57 7.92 0.45 -5.95
N ILE A 58 6.87 0.41 -5.13
CA ILE A 58 5.61 1.13 -5.42
C ILE A 58 5.86 2.64 -5.50
N GLY A 59 6.49 3.22 -4.49
CA GLY A 59 6.67 4.66 -4.36
C GLY A 59 7.47 5.27 -5.53
N LEU A 60 8.62 4.70 -5.81
CA LEU A 60 9.47 5.17 -6.90
C LEU A 60 8.91 4.78 -8.28
N GLY A 61 8.23 3.63 -8.38
CA GLY A 61 7.50 3.23 -9.59
C GLY A 61 6.39 4.22 -9.97
N ILE A 62 5.59 4.65 -8.98
CA ILE A 62 4.56 5.70 -9.16
C ILE A 62 5.22 7.02 -9.56
N SER A 63 6.29 7.43 -8.89
CA SER A 63 6.99 8.68 -9.19
C SER A 63 7.54 8.73 -10.63
N ALA A 64 8.19 7.66 -11.07
CA ALA A 64 8.64 7.52 -12.47
C ALA A 64 7.45 7.55 -13.43
N GLY A 65 6.38 6.84 -13.09
CA GLY A 65 5.15 6.81 -13.88
C GLY A 65 4.51 8.17 -14.04
N ILE A 66 4.47 8.99 -12.99
CA ILE A 66 3.97 10.37 -13.01
C ILE A 66 4.78 11.20 -14.03
N TYR A 67 6.11 11.16 -13.93
CA TYR A 67 6.97 11.88 -14.87
C TYR A 67 6.72 11.45 -16.31
N ILE A 68 6.66 10.13 -16.56
CA ILE A 68 6.40 9.55 -17.89
C ILE A 68 5.03 10.00 -18.43
N SER A 69 3.98 9.94 -17.60
CA SER A 69 2.62 10.34 -18.01
C SER A 69 2.52 11.84 -18.31
N ILE A 70 3.15 12.69 -17.50
CA ILE A 70 3.21 14.14 -17.76
C ILE A 70 3.95 14.41 -19.08
N LYS A 71 5.11 13.77 -19.29
CA LYS A 71 5.88 13.95 -20.55
C LYS A 71 5.13 13.48 -21.79
N ASN A 72 4.38 12.38 -21.65
CA ASN A 72 3.48 11.94 -22.71
C ASN A 72 2.35 12.94 -22.98
N GLY A 73 1.79 13.57 -21.93
CA GLY A 73 0.79 14.64 -22.06
C GLY A 73 1.33 15.91 -22.74
N GLU A 74 2.60 16.26 -22.46
CA GLU A 74 3.33 17.35 -23.12
C GLU A 74 3.73 17.03 -24.57
N GLY A 75 3.54 15.79 -25.06
CA GLY A 75 4.01 15.34 -26.36
C GLY A 75 5.52 15.00 -26.43
N LYS A 76 6.24 15.04 -25.32
CA LYS A 76 7.69 14.79 -25.22
C LYS A 76 7.98 13.29 -25.03
N ILE A 77 7.69 12.49 -26.04
CA ILE A 77 7.74 11.02 -26.00
C ILE A 77 9.17 10.51 -25.76
N ASP A 78 10.19 11.14 -26.31
CA ASP A 78 11.59 10.73 -26.13
C ASP A 78 12.05 10.88 -24.66
N ASP A 79 11.69 11.97 -23.99
CA ASP A 79 11.97 12.18 -22.58
C ASP A 79 11.29 11.12 -21.72
N ALA A 80 10.02 10.79 -22.04
CA ALA A 80 9.28 9.74 -21.39
C ALA A 80 9.96 8.37 -21.54
N ASN A 81 10.41 8.02 -22.76
CA ASN A 81 11.05 6.73 -23.04
C ASN A 81 12.43 6.59 -22.36
N LYS A 82 13.23 7.67 -22.34
CA LYS A 82 14.52 7.67 -21.64
C LYS A 82 14.35 7.53 -20.13
N ALA A 83 13.32 8.17 -19.54
CA ALA A 83 13.00 8.05 -18.13
C ALA A 83 12.65 6.62 -17.72
N LYS A 84 12.06 5.81 -18.63
CA LYS A 84 11.71 4.40 -18.38
C LYS A 84 12.93 3.56 -18.00
N LEU A 85 13.93 3.51 -18.87
CA LEU A 85 15.13 2.69 -18.64
C LEU A 85 15.93 3.23 -17.43
N THR A 86 16.05 4.56 -17.33
CA THR A 86 16.77 5.19 -16.21
C THR A 86 16.15 4.82 -14.87
N SER A 87 14.81 4.85 -14.74
CA SER A 87 14.14 4.45 -13.49
C SER A 87 14.36 2.99 -13.14
N ILE A 88 14.31 2.08 -14.11
CA ILE A 88 14.56 0.64 -13.88
C ILE A 88 15.98 0.41 -13.37
N LEU A 89 16.98 1.07 -13.97
CA LEU A 89 18.38 0.93 -13.53
C LEU A 89 18.60 1.48 -12.12
N ILE A 90 18.03 2.64 -11.80
CA ILE A 90 18.13 3.21 -10.45
C ILE A 90 17.45 2.27 -9.43
N LEU A 91 16.26 1.76 -9.76
CA LEU A 91 15.54 0.83 -8.90
C LEU A 91 16.31 -0.48 -8.66
N LEU A 92 16.96 -1.00 -9.70
CA LEU A 92 17.80 -2.21 -9.58
C LEU A 92 18.98 -1.98 -8.62
N ILE A 93 19.69 -0.85 -8.76
CA ILE A 93 20.79 -0.48 -7.87
C ILE A 93 20.29 -0.32 -6.44
N LEU A 94 19.18 0.39 -6.24
CA LEU A 94 18.59 0.58 -4.92
C LEU A 94 18.11 -0.73 -4.30
N ALA A 95 17.53 -1.64 -5.09
CA ALA A 95 17.12 -2.95 -4.62
C ALA A 95 18.29 -3.76 -4.05
N ILE A 96 19.41 -3.80 -4.77
CA ILE A 96 20.62 -4.51 -4.34
C ILE A 96 21.20 -3.86 -3.08
N LEU A 97 21.42 -2.54 -3.11
CA LEU A 97 22.01 -1.82 -1.98
C LEU A 97 21.15 -1.94 -0.72
N LEU A 98 19.84 -1.75 -0.84
CA LEU A 98 18.93 -1.82 0.31
C LEU A 98 18.81 -3.25 0.84
N SER A 99 18.80 -4.27 -0.02
CA SER A 99 18.80 -5.67 0.42
C SER A 99 20.05 -6.01 1.22
N ILE A 100 21.23 -5.55 0.79
CA ILE A 100 22.49 -5.73 1.54
C ILE A 100 22.43 -5.01 2.89
N ILE A 101 21.99 -3.75 2.93
CA ILE A 101 21.86 -2.97 4.16
C ILE A 101 20.92 -3.66 5.14
N LEU A 102 19.73 -4.05 4.67
CA LEU A 102 18.73 -4.72 5.50
C LEU A 102 19.22 -6.10 5.97
N PHE A 103 19.99 -6.83 5.15
CA PHE A 103 20.59 -8.11 5.55
C PHE A 103 21.59 -7.94 6.70
N ILE A 104 22.42 -6.90 6.65
CA ILE A 104 23.37 -6.58 7.74
C ILE A 104 22.60 -6.16 9.01
N LEU A 105 21.53 -5.41 8.85
CA LEU A 105 20.72 -4.87 9.95
C LEU A 105 19.57 -5.79 10.39
N LYS A 106 19.40 -7.00 9.80
CA LYS A 106 18.24 -7.85 10.05
C LYS A 106 18.03 -8.18 11.52
N LYS A 107 19.11 -8.53 12.24
CA LYS A 107 19.03 -8.89 13.65
C LYS A 107 18.52 -7.74 14.52
N PRO A 108 19.14 -6.54 14.57
CA PRO A 108 18.62 -5.44 15.36
C PRO A 108 17.22 -5.00 14.92
N LEU A 109 16.86 -5.10 13.64
CA LEU A 109 15.52 -4.76 13.16
C LEU A 109 14.46 -5.73 13.66
N LEU A 110 14.71 -7.04 13.63
CA LEU A 110 13.78 -8.04 14.15
C LEU A 110 13.51 -7.85 15.65
N TYR A 111 14.55 -7.61 16.46
CA TYR A 111 14.37 -7.28 17.88
C TYR A 111 13.64 -5.95 18.09
N LEU A 112 13.92 -4.93 17.28
CA LEU A 112 13.21 -3.65 17.32
C LEU A 112 11.71 -3.83 17.04
N PHE A 113 11.34 -4.73 16.10
CA PHE A 113 9.95 -5.03 15.78
C PHE A 113 9.28 -6.03 16.73
N GLY A 114 10.00 -6.52 17.74
CA GLY A 114 9.43 -7.26 18.86
C GLY A 114 9.74 -8.76 18.86
N ALA A 115 10.77 -9.21 18.12
CA ALA A 115 11.26 -10.57 18.27
C ALA A 115 11.83 -10.79 19.68
N ASP A 116 11.50 -11.92 20.26
CA ASP A 116 12.21 -12.50 21.39
C ASP A 116 13.10 -13.66 20.93
N ASP A 117 13.82 -14.31 21.86
CA ASP A 117 14.72 -15.39 21.52
C ASP A 117 13.99 -16.65 20.98
N ILE A 118 12.69 -16.78 21.22
CA ILE A 118 11.86 -17.89 20.74
C ILE A 118 11.42 -17.65 19.30
N VAL A 119 10.95 -16.46 18.98
CA VAL A 119 10.41 -16.10 17.66
C VAL A 119 11.52 -15.71 16.67
N TYR A 120 12.66 -15.20 17.16
CA TYR A 120 13.78 -14.74 16.35
C TYR A 120 14.24 -15.74 15.27
N PRO A 121 14.50 -17.05 15.59
CA PRO A 121 14.97 -18.00 14.56
C PRO A 121 14.02 -18.13 13.38
N TYR A 122 12.72 -18.13 13.65
CA TYR A 122 11.67 -18.24 12.62
C TYR A 122 11.57 -16.97 11.78
N ALA A 123 11.60 -15.79 12.42
CA ALA A 123 11.58 -14.52 11.73
C ALA A 123 12.86 -14.28 10.91
N ASP A 124 14.02 -14.73 11.41
CA ASP A 124 15.30 -14.66 10.71
C ASP A 124 15.33 -15.54 9.46
N GLU A 125 14.81 -16.78 9.55
CA GLU A 125 14.69 -17.68 8.40
C GLU A 125 13.79 -17.07 7.31
N TYR A 126 12.60 -16.57 7.69
CA TYR A 126 11.67 -15.92 6.79
C TYR A 126 12.29 -14.71 6.09
N LEU A 127 12.88 -13.80 6.85
CA LEU A 127 13.45 -12.55 6.34
C LEU A 127 14.70 -12.79 5.49
N THR A 128 15.55 -13.76 5.87
CA THR A 128 16.77 -14.08 5.13
C THR A 128 16.48 -14.46 3.68
N ASN A 129 15.46 -15.27 3.43
CA ASN A 129 15.06 -15.66 2.08
C ASN A 129 14.64 -14.43 1.24
N TYR A 130 13.84 -13.51 1.81
CA TYR A 130 13.46 -12.28 1.11
C TYR A 130 14.65 -11.40 0.77
N LEU A 131 15.60 -11.25 1.67
CA LEU A 131 16.75 -10.37 1.45
C LEU A 131 17.76 -10.95 0.46
N LEU A 132 17.95 -12.28 0.45
CA LEU A 132 18.88 -12.94 -0.47
C LEU A 132 18.31 -13.16 -1.87
N PHE A 133 17.05 -13.59 -1.97
CA PHE A 133 16.43 -14.00 -3.23
C PHE A 133 15.32 -13.07 -3.69
N GLY A 134 14.66 -12.38 -2.77
CA GLY A 134 13.48 -11.56 -3.03
C GLY A 134 13.76 -10.08 -3.30
N GLY A 135 14.89 -9.53 -2.84
CA GLY A 135 15.09 -8.09 -2.80
C GLY A 135 14.88 -7.37 -4.14
N ILE A 136 15.43 -7.93 -5.22
CA ILE A 136 15.28 -7.35 -6.56
C ILE A 136 13.82 -7.42 -7.02
N VAL A 137 13.16 -8.55 -6.89
CA VAL A 137 11.79 -8.74 -7.40
C VAL A 137 10.76 -8.00 -6.57
N TYR A 138 11.01 -7.80 -5.27
CA TYR A 138 10.14 -7.03 -4.38
C TYR A 138 10.24 -5.51 -4.58
N VAL A 139 11.31 -5.01 -5.20
CA VAL A 139 11.40 -3.62 -5.63
C VAL A 139 10.96 -3.46 -7.09
N LEU A 140 11.51 -4.27 -8.00
CA LEU A 140 11.24 -4.12 -9.44
C LEU A 140 9.83 -4.56 -9.84
N GLY A 141 9.28 -5.63 -9.25
CA GLY A 141 7.96 -6.14 -9.60
C GLY A 141 6.86 -5.10 -9.41
N PRO A 142 6.65 -4.55 -8.20
CA PRO A 142 5.68 -3.48 -7.97
C PRO A 142 5.95 -2.24 -8.82
N ALA A 143 7.23 -1.83 -8.97
CA ALA A 143 7.59 -0.67 -9.76
C ALA A 143 7.21 -0.83 -11.24
N LEU A 144 7.50 -1.98 -11.85
CA LEU A 144 7.16 -2.26 -13.24
C LEU A 144 5.65 -2.31 -13.47
N VAL A 145 4.88 -2.83 -12.52
CA VAL A 145 3.40 -2.79 -12.55
C VAL A 145 2.90 -1.34 -12.63
N GLN A 146 3.46 -0.43 -11.82
CA GLN A 146 3.09 0.99 -11.87
C GLN A 146 3.53 1.67 -13.18
N LEU A 147 4.70 1.33 -13.68
CA LEU A 147 5.19 1.82 -14.97
C LEU A 147 4.30 1.35 -16.15
N LEU A 148 3.82 0.10 -16.13
CA LEU A 148 2.87 -0.41 -17.13
C LEU A 148 1.55 0.36 -17.11
N LYS A 149 0.99 0.66 -15.94
CA LYS A 149 -0.21 1.48 -15.82
C LYS A 149 0.00 2.84 -16.50
N ASN A 150 1.13 3.48 -16.24
CA ASN A 150 1.52 4.78 -16.78
C ASN A 150 1.91 4.75 -18.27
N SER A 151 2.11 3.56 -18.83
CA SER A 151 2.32 3.35 -20.28
C SER A 151 1.04 2.98 -21.03
N GLY A 152 -0.13 3.06 -20.37
CA GLY A 152 -1.43 2.72 -20.97
C GLY A 152 -1.71 1.22 -21.02
N LYS A 153 -0.92 0.40 -20.33
CA LYS A 153 -1.01 -1.06 -20.29
C LYS A 153 -1.61 -1.59 -18.98
N ALA A 154 -2.61 -0.89 -18.43
CA ALA A 154 -3.24 -1.24 -17.15
C ALA A 154 -3.79 -2.68 -17.10
N ARG A 155 -4.29 -3.23 -18.21
CA ARG A 155 -4.73 -4.63 -18.29
C ARG A 155 -3.58 -5.61 -18.10
N ILE A 156 -2.40 -5.34 -18.68
CA ILE A 156 -1.22 -6.20 -18.53
C ILE A 156 -0.71 -6.11 -17.09
N ALA A 157 -0.71 -4.91 -16.49
CA ALA A 157 -0.39 -4.72 -15.09
C ALA A 157 -1.31 -5.55 -14.17
N MET A 158 -2.62 -5.57 -14.43
CA MET A 158 -3.58 -6.41 -13.72
C MET A 158 -3.26 -7.91 -13.90
N ILE A 159 -3.02 -8.36 -15.13
CA ILE A 159 -2.68 -9.76 -15.39
C ILE A 159 -1.40 -10.16 -14.64
N ALA A 160 -0.37 -9.33 -14.67
CA ALA A 160 0.87 -9.56 -13.94
C ALA A 160 0.62 -9.72 -12.43
N SER A 161 -0.15 -8.81 -11.83
CA SER A 161 -0.48 -8.87 -10.40
C SER A 161 -1.32 -10.10 -10.05
N ILE A 162 -2.35 -10.42 -10.83
CA ILE A 162 -3.20 -11.61 -10.58
C ILE A 162 -2.40 -12.89 -10.77
N SER A 163 -1.55 -12.99 -11.79
CA SER A 163 -0.68 -14.15 -11.99
C SER A 163 0.26 -14.37 -10.81
N ALA A 164 0.83 -13.30 -10.24
CA ALA A 164 1.64 -13.39 -9.03
C ALA A 164 0.88 -14.00 -7.86
N ILE A 165 -0.35 -13.54 -7.65
CA ILE A 165 -1.23 -14.01 -6.57
C ILE A 165 -1.59 -15.50 -6.76
N ILE A 166 -1.96 -15.90 -7.96
CA ILE A 166 -2.32 -17.29 -8.27
C ILE A 166 -1.10 -18.22 -8.07
N ILE A 167 0.06 -17.82 -8.56
CA ILE A 167 1.30 -18.62 -8.42
C ILE A 167 1.69 -18.72 -6.95
N ASN A 168 1.69 -17.62 -6.23
CA ASN A 168 2.01 -17.61 -4.80
C ASN A 168 1.05 -18.52 -4.02
N PHE A 169 -0.28 -18.36 -4.16
CA PHE A 169 -1.28 -19.21 -3.52
C PHE A 169 -1.08 -20.70 -3.82
N SER A 170 -0.78 -21.05 -5.08
CA SER A 170 -0.53 -22.43 -5.50
C SER A 170 0.75 -23.00 -4.87
N LEU A 171 1.79 -22.17 -4.77
CA LEU A 171 3.06 -22.54 -4.16
C LEU A 171 2.99 -22.57 -2.64
N ASP A 172 2.21 -21.71 -2.00
CA ASP A 172 1.94 -21.76 -0.55
C ASP A 172 1.26 -23.08 -0.19
N TYR A 173 0.24 -23.49 -0.95
CA TYR A 173 -0.37 -24.81 -0.77
C TYR A 173 0.64 -25.94 -0.92
N LEU A 174 1.50 -25.88 -1.94
CA LEU A 174 2.51 -26.90 -2.19
C LEU A 174 3.61 -26.91 -1.13
N PHE A 175 4.23 -25.76 -0.87
CA PHE A 175 5.42 -25.68 -0.02
C PHE A 175 5.08 -25.75 1.46
N ILE A 176 3.99 -25.12 1.91
CA ILE A 176 3.62 -25.10 3.32
C ILE A 176 2.86 -26.36 3.68
N LEU A 177 1.79 -26.73 2.94
CA LEU A 177 0.90 -27.80 3.36
C LEU A 177 1.35 -29.19 2.90
N LYS A 178 1.98 -29.32 1.71
CA LYS A 178 2.38 -30.63 1.16
C LYS A 178 3.83 -30.97 1.45
N LEU A 179 4.75 -30.03 1.28
CA LEU A 179 6.19 -30.26 1.45
C LEU A 179 6.69 -29.90 2.85
N ASP A 180 5.85 -29.34 3.70
CA ASP A 180 6.12 -28.99 5.10
C ASP A 180 7.36 -28.09 5.29
N MET A 181 7.56 -27.15 4.34
CA MET A 181 8.72 -26.25 4.33
C MET A 181 8.58 -25.05 5.28
N GLY A 182 7.47 -24.94 6.02
CA GLY A 182 7.25 -23.88 7.01
C GLY A 182 7.39 -22.47 6.45
N LEU A 183 8.01 -21.57 7.20
CA LEU A 183 8.22 -20.14 6.81
C LEU A 183 9.15 -20.00 5.61
N LYS A 184 10.08 -20.93 5.42
CA LYS A 184 10.91 -20.97 4.21
C LYS A 184 10.05 -21.17 2.96
N GLY A 185 9.08 -22.08 3.04
CA GLY A 185 8.11 -22.31 1.96
C GLY A 185 7.28 -21.07 1.63
N ALA A 186 6.72 -20.42 2.67
CA ALA A 186 5.94 -19.20 2.53
C ALA A 186 6.74 -18.06 1.86
N SER A 187 7.97 -17.82 2.33
CA SER A 187 8.83 -16.79 1.75
C SER A 187 9.19 -17.07 0.29
N LEU A 188 9.54 -18.32 -0.04
CA LEU A 188 9.87 -18.72 -1.42
C LEU A 188 8.66 -18.64 -2.35
N ALA A 189 7.47 -19.06 -1.92
CA ALA A 189 6.25 -18.94 -2.70
C ALA A 189 5.94 -17.48 -3.06
N SER A 190 6.06 -16.60 -2.07
CA SER A 190 5.85 -15.15 -2.26
C SER A 190 6.90 -14.53 -3.19
N ILE A 191 8.16 -14.90 -3.08
CA ILE A 191 9.25 -14.44 -3.96
C ILE A 191 9.00 -14.91 -5.40
N LEU A 192 8.64 -16.17 -5.61
CA LEU A 192 8.35 -16.72 -6.93
C LEU A 192 7.09 -16.09 -7.55
N GLY A 193 6.05 -15.88 -6.76
CA GLY A 193 4.87 -15.12 -7.21
C GLY A 193 5.24 -13.73 -7.70
N GLN A 194 6.00 -12.98 -6.90
CA GLN A 194 6.45 -11.63 -7.26
C GLN A 194 7.41 -11.64 -8.46
N ALA A 195 8.25 -12.68 -8.62
CA ALA A 195 9.10 -12.86 -9.79
C ALA A 195 8.27 -13.01 -11.07
N VAL A 196 7.14 -13.73 -11.03
CA VAL A 196 6.23 -13.85 -12.18
C VAL A 196 5.67 -12.48 -12.57
N ALA A 197 5.21 -11.66 -11.61
CA ALA A 197 4.76 -10.30 -11.91
C ALA A 197 5.88 -9.45 -12.53
N CYS A 198 7.09 -9.56 -11.99
CA CYS A 198 8.27 -8.85 -12.49
C CYS A 198 8.58 -9.24 -13.94
N ILE A 199 8.61 -10.54 -14.25
CA ILE A 199 8.91 -11.08 -15.60
C ILE A 199 7.85 -10.65 -16.61
N ILE A 200 6.57 -10.85 -16.32
CA ILE A 200 5.46 -10.44 -17.21
C ILE A 200 5.54 -8.94 -17.49
N SER A 201 5.74 -8.15 -16.44
CA SER A 201 5.81 -6.69 -16.56
C SER A 201 7.05 -6.25 -17.35
N PHE A 202 8.21 -6.86 -17.12
CA PHE A 202 9.44 -6.54 -17.82
C PHE A 202 9.34 -6.87 -19.32
N ILE A 203 8.84 -8.06 -19.68
CA ILE A 203 8.65 -8.47 -21.08
C ILE A 203 7.70 -7.49 -21.80
N ALA A 204 6.59 -7.14 -21.16
CA ALA A 204 5.63 -6.21 -21.75
C ALA A 204 6.18 -4.78 -21.91
N TYR A 205 7.15 -4.42 -21.09
CA TYR A 205 7.74 -3.08 -21.06
C TYR A 205 9.01 -2.96 -21.90
N PHE A 206 9.71 -4.08 -22.11
CA PHE A 206 11.04 -4.14 -22.76
C PHE A 206 11.11 -3.43 -24.12
N LYS A 207 10.10 -3.61 -24.96
CA LYS A 207 10.03 -3.00 -26.29
C LYS A 207 9.95 -1.46 -26.29
N GLU A 208 9.63 -0.86 -25.15
CA GLU A 208 9.51 0.59 -24.98
C GLU A 208 10.78 1.23 -24.41
N LEU A 209 11.77 0.44 -24.04
CA LEU A 209 13.01 0.94 -23.46
C LEU A 209 13.89 1.55 -24.55
N LYS A 210 14.12 2.86 -24.51
CA LYS A 210 14.92 3.61 -25.47
C LYS A 210 15.87 4.55 -24.76
N GLY A 211 17.16 4.18 -24.73
CA GLY A 211 18.22 5.03 -24.24
C GLY A 211 18.13 5.41 -22.76
N ILE A 212 19.20 5.98 -22.24
CA ILE A 212 19.32 6.43 -20.86
C ILE A 212 19.37 7.95 -20.85
N SER A 213 18.74 8.59 -19.89
CA SER A 213 18.86 10.04 -19.66
C SER A 213 19.11 10.33 -18.19
N PHE A 214 20.29 10.77 -17.85
CA PHE A 214 20.62 11.29 -16.52
C PHE A 214 20.22 12.76 -16.36
N ASN A 215 18.97 13.10 -16.70
CA ASN A 215 18.47 14.46 -16.51
C ASN A 215 18.32 14.73 -14.99
N LYS A 216 19.06 15.72 -14.50
CA LYS A 216 19.09 16.15 -13.09
C LYS A 216 17.67 16.44 -12.55
N ASN A 217 16.82 17.04 -13.39
CA ASN A 217 15.43 17.35 -13.03
C ASN A 217 14.57 16.07 -12.90
N PHE A 218 14.82 15.06 -13.75
CA PHE A 218 14.14 13.77 -13.62
C PHE A 218 14.55 13.10 -12.32
N ILE A 219 15.83 12.97 -12.03
CA ILE A 219 16.35 12.29 -10.83
C ILE A 219 15.80 12.96 -9.56
N LYS A 220 15.83 14.30 -9.48
CA LYS A 220 15.26 15.04 -8.35
C LYS A 220 13.77 14.75 -8.16
N ARG A 221 12.99 14.78 -9.25
CA ARG A 221 11.54 14.49 -9.22
C ARG A 221 11.26 13.05 -8.88
N PHE A 222 12.06 12.11 -9.40
CA PHE A 222 11.96 10.68 -9.13
C PHE A 222 12.02 10.37 -7.62
N PHE A 223 13.01 10.92 -6.91
CA PHE A 223 13.11 10.70 -5.46
C PHE A 223 12.07 11.49 -4.67
N LEU A 224 11.94 12.79 -4.91
CA LEU A 224 11.00 13.62 -4.14
C LEU A 224 9.54 13.27 -4.39
N GLY A 225 9.19 12.89 -5.61
CA GLY A 225 7.84 12.46 -5.97
C GLY A 225 7.48 11.09 -5.41
N GLY A 226 8.48 10.25 -5.12
CA GLY A 226 8.30 8.92 -4.55
C GLY A 226 8.04 8.91 -3.04
N ILE A 227 8.34 9.99 -2.30
CA ILE A 227 8.18 10.05 -0.85
C ILE A 227 6.72 9.81 -0.44
N ALA A 228 5.77 10.56 -1.00
CA ALA A 228 4.37 10.44 -0.63
C ALA A 228 3.80 9.03 -0.87
N PRO A 229 3.90 8.44 -2.08
CA PRO A 229 3.38 7.09 -2.30
C PRO A 229 4.17 6.01 -1.56
N TYR A 230 5.47 6.20 -1.28
CA TYR A 230 6.24 5.32 -0.40
C TYR A 230 5.67 5.33 1.01
N VAL A 231 5.56 6.51 1.62
CA VAL A 231 5.05 6.66 2.99
C VAL A 231 3.61 6.18 3.09
N LEU A 232 2.77 6.45 2.07
CA LEU A 232 1.38 6.01 2.05
C LEU A 232 1.25 4.47 2.14
N ASN A 233 2.14 3.74 1.49
CA ASN A 233 2.16 2.27 1.54
C ASN A 233 2.80 1.75 2.83
N PHE A 234 3.94 2.30 3.24
CA PHE A 234 4.70 1.82 4.38
C PHE A 234 4.10 2.21 5.74
N SER A 235 3.41 3.36 5.84
CA SER A 235 2.84 3.83 7.10
C SER A 235 1.78 2.90 7.67
N TYR A 236 1.08 2.14 6.82
CA TYR A 236 0.12 1.15 7.26
C TYR A 236 0.74 0.09 8.18
N ASP A 237 1.91 -0.44 7.79
CA ASP A 237 2.62 -1.47 8.56
C ASP A 237 3.15 -0.89 9.90
N ILE A 238 3.61 0.35 9.89
CA ILE A 238 4.06 1.05 11.12
C ILE A 238 2.89 1.25 12.09
N ILE A 239 1.75 1.73 11.59
CA ILE A 239 0.56 1.98 12.40
C ILE A 239 0.04 0.68 13.02
N LEU A 240 0.04 -0.41 12.25
CA LEU A 240 -0.35 -1.73 12.74
C LEU A 240 0.50 -2.16 13.95
N VAL A 241 1.82 -2.10 13.82
CA VAL A 241 2.76 -2.49 14.88
C VAL A 241 2.58 -1.63 16.14
N ILE A 242 2.50 -0.30 15.97
CA ILE A 242 2.35 0.62 17.09
C ILE A 242 1.02 0.41 17.81
N THR A 243 -0.08 0.28 17.07
CA THR A 243 -1.41 0.11 17.66
C THR A 243 -1.52 -1.23 18.38
N ASN A 244 -0.94 -2.31 17.84
CA ASN A 244 -0.88 -3.60 18.54
C ASN A 244 -0.12 -3.51 19.87
N ARG A 245 0.99 -2.77 19.92
CA ARG A 245 1.73 -2.55 21.18
C ARG A 245 0.90 -1.78 22.20
N VAL A 246 0.17 -0.75 21.77
CA VAL A 246 -0.72 0.00 22.66
C VAL A 246 -1.86 -0.88 23.17
N CYS A 247 -2.48 -1.69 22.30
CA CYS A 247 -3.50 -2.68 22.69
C CYS A 247 -2.97 -3.63 23.77
N GLY A 248 -1.79 -4.22 23.54
CA GLY A 248 -1.18 -5.15 24.46
C GLY A 248 -0.88 -4.55 25.85
N TYR A 249 -0.42 -3.29 25.86
CA TYR A 249 -0.11 -2.58 27.11
C TYR A 249 -1.36 -2.27 27.96
N PHE A 250 -2.48 -1.85 27.34
CA PHE A 250 -3.64 -1.35 28.08
C PHE A 250 -4.71 -2.42 28.38
N ASN A 251 -4.95 -3.40 27.49
CA ASN A 251 -6.05 -4.36 27.66
C ASN A 251 -5.70 -5.77 27.14
N GLY A 252 -4.43 -6.04 26.92
CA GLY A 252 -3.93 -7.36 26.58
C GLY A 252 -4.55 -7.97 25.31
N ASN A 253 -4.75 -9.29 25.34
CA ASN A 253 -5.15 -10.07 24.18
C ASN A 253 -6.52 -9.73 23.60
N GLU A 254 -7.47 -9.25 24.40
CA GLU A 254 -8.82 -8.91 23.94
C GLU A 254 -8.82 -7.69 23.01
N ALA A 255 -8.04 -6.67 23.34
CA ALA A 255 -7.90 -5.49 22.50
C ALA A 255 -7.11 -5.80 21.21
N ILE A 256 -6.08 -6.64 21.30
CA ILE A 256 -5.30 -7.08 20.14
C ILE A 256 -6.21 -7.84 19.16
N ALA A 257 -7.01 -8.79 19.64
CA ALA A 257 -7.93 -9.56 18.82
C ALA A 257 -9.00 -8.66 18.16
N THR A 258 -9.54 -7.69 18.91
CA THR A 258 -10.47 -6.70 18.38
C THR A 258 -9.83 -5.85 17.29
N TYR A 259 -8.61 -5.35 17.51
CA TYR A 259 -7.90 -4.53 16.55
C TYR A 259 -7.55 -5.32 15.29
N ALA A 260 -7.13 -6.57 15.44
CA ALA A 260 -6.86 -7.45 14.30
C ALA A 260 -8.08 -7.56 13.36
N LEU A 261 -9.27 -7.79 13.91
CA LEU A 261 -10.50 -7.86 13.11
C LEU A 261 -10.80 -6.52 12.41
N LEU A 262 -10.71 -5.39 13.14
CA LEU A 262 -10.89 -4.07 12.54
C LEU A 262 -9.88 -3.77 11.45
N THR A 263 -8.65 -4.26 11.59
CA THR A 263 -7.58 -4.11 10.61
C THR A 263 -7.88 -4.82 9.29
N TYR A 264 -8.52 -5.99 9.30
CA TYR A 264 -8.94 -6.65 8.06
C TYR A 264 -9.95 -5.79 7.29
N VAL A 265 -10.94 -5.21 7.97
CA VAL A 265 -11.90 -4.31 7.32
C VAL A 265 -11.21 -3.06 6.80
N LEU A 266 -10.33 -2.47 7.61
CA LEU A 266 -9.53 -1.32 7.23
C LEU A 266 -8.67 -1.61 5.99
N TYR A 267 -8.09 -2.80 5.90
CA TYR A 267 -7.29 -3.22 4.75
C TYR A 267 -8.13 -3.26 3.46
N VAL A 268 -9.35 -3.79 3.52
CA VAL A 268 -10.29 -3.77 2.37
C VAL A 268 -10.57 -2.33 1.92
N ILE A 269 -10.92 -1.45 2.84
CA ILE A 269 -11.22 -0.04 2.55
C ILE A 269 -10.00 0.67 1.93
N ASN A 270 -8.82 0.52 2.55
CA ASN A 270 -7.59 1.11 2.02
C ASN A 270 -7.25 0.59 0.63
N SER A 271 -7.39 -0.72 0.39
CA SER A 271 -7.12 -1.33 -0.91
C SER A 271 -8.04 -0.80 -2.01
N ILE A 272 -9.32 -0.58 -1.71
CA ILE A 272 -10.27 0.04 -2.65
C ILE A 272 -9.86 1.48 -2.96
N CYS A 273 -9.57 2.29 -1.94
CA CYS A 273 -9.14 3.68 -2.12
C CYS A 273 -7.85 3.78 -2.94
N GLN A 274 -6.88 2.91 -2.63
CA GLN A 274 -5.62 2.82 -3.36
C GLN A 274 -5.83 2.33 -4.80
N GLY A 275 -6.69 1.32 -5.00
CA GLY A 275 -7.04 0.83 -6.33
C GLY A 275 -7.67 1.91 -7.22
N ILE A 276 -8.47 2.80 -6.64
CA ILE A 276 -9.03 3.96 -7.33
C ILE A 276 -7.94 5.00 -7.60
N GLY A 277 -7.20 5.39 -6.57
CA GLY A 277 -6.15 6.41 -6.66
C GLY A 277 -5.07 6.04 -7.68
N ASP A 278 -4.43 4.90 -7.49
CA ASP A 278 -3.34 4.41 -8.33
C ASP A 278 -3.82 3.98 -9.73
N GLY A 279 -5.09 3.56 -9.84
CA GLY A 279 -5.70 3.24 -11.12
C GLY A 279 -5.86 4.46 -12.01
N ILE A 280 -6.30 5.58 -11.44
CA ILE A 280 -6.57 6.82 -12.20
C ILE A 280 -5.34 7.76 -12.25
N GLN A 281 -4.34 7.52 -11.43
CA GLN A 281 -3.10 8.29 -11.37
C GLN A 281 -2.49 8.58 -12.77
N PRO A 282 -2.38 7.62 -13.71
CA PRO A 282 -1.82 7.88 -15.03
C PRO A 282 -2.63 8.92 -15.83
N MET A 283 -3.97 8.92 -15.66
CA MET A 283 -4.82 9.90 -16.32
C MET A 283 -4.65 11.30 -15.70
N PHE A 284 -4.61 11.40 -14.37
CA PHE A 284 -4.34 12.68 -13.71
C PHE A 284 -3.04 13.30 -14.24
N SER A 285 -1.95 12.53 -14.22
CA SER A 285 -0.62 12.99 -14.64
C SER A 285 -0.58 13.38 -16.13
N TYR A 286 -1.25 12.62 -16.99
CA TYR A 286 -1.31 12.93 -18.42
C TYR A 286 -2.05 14.23 -18.71
N TYR A 287 -3.22 14.45 -18.06
CA TYR A 287 -4.00 15.67 -18.27
C TYR A 287 -3.35 16.91 -17.65
N VAL A 288 -2.50 16.74 -16.62
CA VAL A 288 -1.59 17.80 -16.16
C VAL A 288 -0.60 18.17 -17.27
N GLY A 289 0.02 17.19 -17.93
CA GLY A 289 0.92 17.42 -19.06
C GLY A 289 0.23 18.13 -20.23
N LYS A 290 -1.05 17.80 -20.48
CA LYS A 290 -1.90 18.48 -21.50
C LYS A 290 -2.40 19.86 -21.07
N LYS A 291 -2.25 20.24 -19.81
CA LYS A 291 -2.82 21.45 -19.20
C LYS A 291 -4.35 21.51 -19.28
N ASP A 292 -5.04 20.37 -19.38
CA ASP A 292 -6.51 20.29 -19.38
C ASP A 292 -7.04 20.17 -17.95
N TYR A 293 -6.98 21.27 -17.22
CA TYR A 293 -7.40 21.34 -15.81
C TYR A 293 -8.91 21.13 -15.62
N LYS A 294 -9.71 21.49 -16.63
CA LYS A 294 -11.17 21.30 -16.60
C LYS A 294 -11.52 19.79 -16.58
N TYR A 295 -10.86 19.01 -17.43
CA TYR A 295 -11.05 17.55 -17.45
C TYR A 295 -10.45 16.90 -16.20
N LEU A 296 -9.31 17.38 -15.73
CA LEU A 296 -8.67 16.95 -14.50
C LEU A 296 -9.61 17.02 -13.28
N LYS A 297 -10.32 18.16 -13.12
CA LYS A 297 -11.34 18.35 -12.08
C LYS A 297 -12.49 17.37 -12.22
N LYS A 298 -12.99 17.14 -13.44
CA LYS A 298 -14.03 16.13 -13.68
C LYS A 298 -13.58 14.72 -13.29
N LEU A 299 -12.35 14.36 -13.60
CA LEU A 299 -11.77 13.08 -13.21
C LEU A 299 -11.70 12.91 -11.69
N LEU A 300 -11.24 13.94 -10.97
CA LEU A 300 -11.17 13.91 -9.51
C LEU A 300 -12.55 13.74 -8.89
N ILE A 301 -13.52 14.59 -9.26
CA ILE A 301 -14.89 14.50 -8.74
C ILE A 301 -15.48 13.11 -8.99
N LYS A 302 -15.31 12.57 -10.21
CA LYS A 302 -15.77 11.23 -10.56
C LYS A 302 -15.12 10.15 -9.69
N SER A 303 -13.80 10.25 -9.45
CA SER A 303 -13.06 9.30 -8.61
C SER A 303 -13.50 9.37 -7.15
N LEU A 304 -13.75 10.58 -6.62
CA LEU A 304 -14.29 10.78 -5.28
C LEU A 304 -15.68 10.19 -5.11
N ILE A 305 -16.58 10.41 -6.08
CA ILE A 305 -17.95 9.85 -6.06
C ILE A 305 -17.89 8.31 -6.08
N ILE A 306 -17.08 7.72 -6.97
CA ILE A 306 -16.94 6.28 -7.06
C ILE A 306 -16.34 5.70 -5.76
N SER A 307 -15.30 6.33 -5.21
CA SER A 307 -14.71 5.93 -3.93
C SER A 307 -15.74 5.98 -2.81
N PHE A 308 -16.49 7.07 -2.72
CA PHE A 308 -17.53 7.24 -1.72
C PHE A 308 -18.62 6.18 -1.84
N ILE A 309 -19.13 5.91 -3.04
CA ILE A 309 -20.19 4.90 -3.25
C ILE A 309 -19.70 3.50 -2.88
N ILE A 310 -18.54 3.07 -3.41
CA ILE A 310 -18.03 1.72 -3.16
C ILE A 310 -17.74 1.53 -1.66
N ASN A 311 -17.05 2.48 -1.04
CA ASN A 311 -16.73 2.37 0.39
C ASN A 311 -17.99 2.46 1.26
N SER A 312 -19.00 3.27 0.88
CA SER A 312 -20.28 3.30 1.59
C SER A 312 -20.97 1.93 1.59
N ILE A 313 -20.95 1.22 0.47
CA ILE A 313 -21.49 -0.14 0.39
C ILE A 313 -20.73 -1.07 1.35
N VAL A 314 -19.39 -1.04 1.34
CA VAL A 314 -18.58 -1.87 2.24
C VAL A 314 -18.83 -1.53 3.70
N ILE A 315 -18.93 -0.25 4.04
CA ILE A 315 -19.21 0.22 5.42
C ILE A 315 -20.59 -0.25 5.88
N ILE A 316 -21.60 -0.13 5.04
CA ILE A 316 -22.97 -0.58 5.36
C ILE A 316 -22.98 -2.10 5.57
N LEU A 317 -22.35 -2.88 4.68
CA LEU A 317 -22.21 -4.33 4.86
C LEU A 317 -21.47 -4.68 6.15
N PHE A 318 -20.37 -3.99 6.45
CA PHE A 318 -19.63 -4.15 7.70
C PHE A 318 -20.52 -3.92 8.93
N LEU A 319 -21.30 -2.83 8.96
CA LEU A 319 -22.17 -2.52 10.08
C LEU A 319 -23.33 -3.51 10.23
N ILE A 320 -23.88 -4.02 9.12
CA ILE A 320 -24.94 -5.03 9.14
C ILE A 320 -24.40 -6.37 9.63
N PHE A 321 -23.29 -6.84 9.07
CA PHE A 321 -22.73 -8.17 9.31
C PHE A 321 -21.61 -8.19 10.38
N LYS A 322 -21.48 -7.15 11.21
CA LYS A 322 -20.40 -7.07 12.20
C LYS A 322 -20.39 -8.21 13.22
N LYS A 323 -21.57 -8.71 13.63
CA LYS A 323 -21.68 -9.83 14.59
C LYS A 323 -21.28 -11.15 13.94
N GLU A 324 -21.72 -11.39 12.72
CA GLU A 324 -21.37 -12.55 11.92
C GLU A 324 -19.87 -12.56 11.61
N LEU A 325 -19.31 -11.40 11.27
CA LEU A 325 -17.88 -11.23 11.08
C LEU A 325 -17.11 -11.58 12.37
N ALA A 326 -17.54 -11.08 13.51
CA ALA A 326 -16.92 -11.39 14.81
C ALA A 326 -16.99 -12.89 15.13
N SER A 327 -18.09 -13.57 14.79
CA SER A 327 -18.25 -15.00 14.99
C SER A 327 -17.32 -15.83 14.08
N LEU A 328 -17.09 -15.40 12.84
CA LEU A 328 -16.13 -16.05 11.92
C LEU A 328 -14.70 -16.03 12.46
N PHE A 329 -14.34 -15.00 13.23
CA PHE A 329 -13.03 -14.88 13.85
C PHE A 329 -12.97 -15.45 15.28
N ASN A 330 -14.05 -16.11 15.74
CA ASN A 330 -14.15 -16.73 17.07
C ASN A 330 -13.74 -15.78 18.22
N LEU A 331 -14.18 -14.51 18.15
CA LEU A 331 -13.86 -13.55 19.20
C LEU A 331 -14.45 -14.00 20.56
N SER A 332 -13.66 -13.87 21.64
CA SER A 332 -14.16 -14.06 23.01
C SER A 332 -15.28 -13.06 23.34
N SER A 333 -16.07 -13.35 24.38
CA SER A 333 -17.13 -12.43 24.82
C SER A 333 -16.60 -11.02 25.16
N GLY A 334 -15.39 -10.94 25.75
CA GLY A 334 -14.72 -9.68 26.05
C GLY A 334 -14.30 -8.93 24.78
N SER A 335 -13.62 -9.62 23.85
CA SER A 335 -13.24 -9.03 22.55
C SER A 335 -14.44 -8.59 21.73
N LEU A 336 -15.55 -9.36 21.76
CA LEU A 336 -16.79 -9.00 21.06
C LEU A 336 -17.39 -7.70 21.61
N SER A 337 -17.41 -7.52 22.94
CA SER A 337 -17.93 -6.29 23.55
C SER A 337 -17.12 -5.06 23.13
N ILE A 338 -15.80 -5.16 23.14
CA ILE A 338 -14.89 -4.11 22.69
C ILE A 338 -15.09 -3.83 21.19
N PHE A 339 -15.19 -4.88 20.37
CA PHE A 339 -15.41 -4.75 18.93
C PHE A 339 -16.71 -4.03 18.59
N LEU A 340 -17.83 -4.38 19.25
CA LEU A 340 -19.12 -3.74 19.03
C LEU A 340 -19.10 -2.26 19.44
N TYR A 341 -18.31 -1.90 20.46
CA TYR A 341 -18.08 -0.51 20.87
C TYR A 341 -17.19 0.24 19.85
N ALA A 342 -16.12 -0.36 19.36
CA ALA A 342 -15.15 0.25 18.46
C ALA A 342 -15.67 0.42 17.01
N ALA A 343 -16.49 -0.53 16.54
CA ALA A 343 -16.94 -0.60 15.14
C ALA A 343 -17.60 0.70 14.61
N PRO A 344 -18.46 1.43 15.33
CA PRO A 344 -19.03 2.69 14.85
C PRO A 344 -17.98 3.78 14.58
N PHE A 345 -16.96 3.91 15.46
CA PHE A 345 -15.89 4.90 15.30
C PHE A 345 -15.06 4.61 14.04
N TYR A 346 -14.75 3.33 13.80
CA TYR A 346 -14.07 2.90 12.59
C TYR A 346 -14.92 3.10 11.33
N ALA A 347 -16.21 2.80 11.38
CA ALA A 347 -17.12 3.01 10.26
C ALA A 347 -17.17 4.48 9.81
N ILE A 348 -17.23 5.43 10.74
CA ILE A 348 -17.17 6.87 10.44
C ILE A 348 -15.79 7.23 9.85
N SER A 349 -14.70 6.70 10.44
CA SER A 349 -13.34 6.91 9.93
C SER A 349 -13.17 6.46 8.47
N PHE A 350 -13.81 5.36 8.09
CA PHE A 350 -13.74 4.81 6.74
C PHE A 350 -14.32 5.76 5.68
N PHE A 351 -15.38 6.51 6.00
CA PHE A 351 -15.88 7.57 5.11
C PHE A 351 -14.83 8.65 4.87
N MET A 352 -14.14 9.07 5.91
CA MET A 352 -13.10 10.10 5.82
C MET A 352 -11.90 9.61 5.01
N ILE A 353 -11.47 8.36 5.23
CA ILE A 353 -10.41 7.71 4.47
C ILE A 353 -10.75 7.65 2.98
N SER A 354 -12.00 7.34 2.63
CA SER A 354 -12.43 7.20 1.22
C SER A 354 -12.23 8.47 0.40
N ILE A 355 -12.21 9.63 1.04
CA ILE A 355 -12.01 10.93 0.41
C ILE A 355 -10.54 11.35 0.50
N SER A 356 -9.95 11.32 1.71
CA SER A 356 -8.60 11.81 1.94
C SER A 356 -7.53 11.03 1.15
N LYS A 357 -7.64 9.72 1.04
CA LYS A 357 -6.69 8.88 0.28
C LYS A 357 -6.74 9.17 -1.23
N VAL A 358 -7.93 9.36 -1.80
CA VAL A 358 -8.07 9.74 -3.23
C VAL A 358 -7.52 11.14 -3.49
N ILE A 359 -7.71 12.09 -2.57
CA ILE A 359 -7.13 13.44 -2.67
C ILE A 359 -5.60 13.38 -2.55
N ALA A 360 -5.05 12.56 -1.65
CA ALA A 360 -3.60 12.37 -1.56
C ALA A 360 -3.02 11.81 -2.86
N SER A 361 -3.70 10.81 -3.45
CA SER A 361 -3.34 10.23 -4.74
C SER A 361 -3.40 11.27 -5.87
N TYR A 362 -4.40 12.11 -5.87
CA TYR A 362 -4.51 13.24 -6.80
C TYR A 362 -3.31 14.20 -6.67
N PHE A 363 -2.92 14.60 -5.45
CA PHE A 363 -1.82 15.53 -5.25
C PHE A 363 -0.47 15.02 -5.75
N TYR A 364 -0.10 13.77 -5.46
CA TYR A 364 1.16 13.27 -6.02
C TYR A 364 1.07 13.11 -7.55
N SER A 365 -0.10 12.76 -8.09
CA SER A 365 -0.31 12.59 -9.53
C SER A 365 -0.16 13.89 -10.33
N ILE A 366 -0.53 15.02 -9.74
CA ILE A 366 -0.40 16.35 -10.35
C ILE A 366 0.92 17.04 -10.00
N ASN A 367 1.90 16.29 -9.45
CA ASN A 367 3.22 16.77 -9.05
C ASN A 367 3.21 17.84 -7.93
N LYS A 368 2.13 17.89 -7.11
CA LYS A 368 2.08 18.71 -5.89
C LYS A 368 2.57 17.90 -4.69
N SER A 369 3.80 17.35 -4.80
CA SER A 369 4.41 16.45 -3.83
C SER A 369 4.41 16.98 -2.39
N ARG A 370 4.54 18.31 -2.21
CA ARG A 370 4.49 18.92 -0.87
C ARG A 370 3.14 18.68 -0.18
N TYR A 371 2.02 18.82 -0.89
CA TYR A 371 0.69 18.57 -0.33
C TYR A 371 0.45 17.09 -0.08
N ALA A 372 0.88 16.24 -1.00
CA ALA A 372 0.84 14.80 -0.83
C ALA A 372 1.65 14.35 0.39
N ASN A 373 2.90 14.84 0.55
CA ASN A 373 3.76 14.51 1.68
C ASN A 373 3.14 14.94 3.02
N ILE A 374 2.54 16.14 3.10
CA ILE A 374 1.84 16.57 4.31
C ILE A 374 0.75 15.57 4.69
N MET A 375 -0.08 15.16 3.74
CA MET A 375 -1.19 14.23 4.00
C MET A 375 -0.72 12.83 4.42
N THR A 376 0.35 12.33 3.81
CA THR A 376 0.84 10.96 4.08
C THR A 376 1.68 10.86 5.34
N ILE A 377 2.39 11.93 5.72
CA ILE A 377 3.24 11.96 6.92
C ILE A 377 2.42 12.21 8.19
N ILE A 378 1.33 12.99 8.11
CA ILE A 378 0.49 13.31 9.28
C ILE A 378 0.00 12.04 9.99
N GLU A 379 -0.47 11.03 9.25
CA GLU A 379 -1.09 9.84 9.84
C GLU A 379 -0.17 9.10 10.82
N PRO A 380 1.02 8.59 10.41
CA PRO A 380 1.89 7.85 11.32
C PRO A 380 2.52 8.72 12.41
N PHE A 381 2.84 9.99 12.11
CA PHE A 381 3.54 10.86 13.07
C PHE A 381 2.62 11.51 14.11
N ILE A 382 1.35 11.74 13.79
CA ILE A 382 0.39 12.29 14.75
C ILE A 382 -0.37 11.19 15.47
N LEU A 383 -0.72 10.09 14.79
CA LEU A 383 -1.44 8.98 15.41
C LEU A 383 -0.68 8.41 16.60
N THR A 384 0.62 8.15 16.46
CA THR A 384 1.44 7.55 17.52
C THR A 384 1.40 8.35 18.84
N PRO A 385 1.79 9.63 18.87
CA PRO A 385 1.68 10.40 20.11
C PRO A 385 0.25 10.58 20.59
N LEU A 386 -0.73 10.69 19.67
CA LEU A 386 -2.14 10.82 20.02
C LEU A 386 -2.67 9.57 20.75
N LEU A 387 -2.29 8.38 20.31
CA LEU A 387 -2.64 7.13 20.98
C LEU A 387 -2.19 7.14 22.44
N TYR A 388 -0.93 7.46 22.72
CA TYR A 388 -0.41 7.50 24.08
C TYR A 388 -1.05 8.63 24.90
N LEU A 389 -1.15 9.85 24.34
CA LEU A 389 -1.74 11.01 25.02
C LEU A 389 -3.20 10.78 25.43
N LEU A 390 -3.97 10.03 24.66
CA LEU A 390 -5.36 9.75 24.98
C LEU A 390 -5.54 8.46 25.77
N CYS A 391 -4.78 7.41 25.51
CA CYS A 391 -4.92 6.15 26.21
C CYS A 391 -4.43 6.21 27.66
N ILE A 392 -3.42 7.03 27.98
CA ILE A 392 -2.94 7.18 29.36
C ILE A 392 -4.05 7.70 30.30
N PRO A 393 -4.74 8.83 30.02
CA PRO A 393 -5.80 9.35 30.91
C PRO A 393 -7.13 8.64 30.77
N PHE A 394 -7.50 8.12 29.58
CA PHE A 394 -8.85 7.61 29.29
C PHE A 394 -8.92 6.08 29.07
N GLY A 395 -7.79 5.39 29.20
CA GLY A 395 -7.70 3.94 29.00
C GLY A 395 -7.89 3.50 27.55
N ILE A 396 -8.08 2.18 27.35
CA ILE A 396 -8.13 1.55 26.02
C ILE A 396 -9.26 2.08 25.12
N ASN A 397 -10.37 2.55 25.70
CA ASN A 397 -11.48 3.08 24.92
C ASN A 397 -11.06 4.29 24.07
N ALA A 398 -10.08 5.06 24.52
CA ALA A 398 -9.55 6.19 23.81
C ALA A 398 -8.81 5.79 22.51
N LEU A 399 -8.31 4.57 22.41
CA LEU A 399 -7.67 4.05 21.19
C LEU A 399 -8.66 4.09 20.02
N TRP A 400 -9.90 3.69 20.24
CA TRP A 400 -10.92 3.62 19.19
C TRP A 400 -11.34 5.00 18.70
N TRP A 401 -11.41 6.01 19.59
CA TRP A 401 -11.67 7.40 19.16
C TRP A 401 -10.43 8.07 18.54
N SER A 402 -9.23 7.71 18.99
CA SER A 402 -7.98 8.27 18.44
C SER A 402 -7.91 8.09 16.95
N TYR A 403 -8.32 6.91 16.44
CA TYR A 403 -8.35 6.64 15.03
C TYR A 403 -9.34 7.55 14.29
N LEU A 404 -10.54 7.76 14.86
CA LEU A 404 -11.52 8.70 14.31
C LEU A 404 -11.00 10.14 14.30
N ILE A 405 -10.35 10.58 15.37
CA ILE A 405 -9.79 11.93 15.48
C ILE A 405 -8.75 12.18 14.39
N ILE A 406 -7.78 11.26 14.20
CA ILE A 406 -6.75 11.46 13.19
C ILE A 406 -7.33 11.44 11.77
N GLN A 407 -8.28 10.57 11.47
CA GLN A 407 -8.91 10.54 10.15
C GLN A 407 -9.76 11.80 9.90
N SER A 408 -10.36 12.38 10.93
CA SER A 408 -11.06 13.68 10.86
C SER A 408 -10.09 14.82 10.55
N ILE A 409 -8.93 14.84 11.21
CA ILE A 409 -7.87 15.83 10.94
C ILE A 409 -7.40 15.71 9.48
N LEU A 410 -7.11 14.48 9.02
CA LEU A 410 -6.66 14.23 7.65
C LEU A 410 -7.71 14.64 6.62
N PHE A 411 -8.98 14.36 6.89
CA PHE A 411 -10.08 14.77 6.03
C PHE A 411 -10.17 16.29 5.91
N ILE A 412 -10.14 17.02 7.04
CA ILE A 412 -10.16 18.50 7.05
C ILE A 412 -8.93 19.05 6.31
N VAL A 413 -7.73 18.54 6.61
CA VAL A 413 -6.50 18.96 5.93
C VAL A 413 -6.59 18.71 4.43
N SER A 414 -7.14 17.57 4.00
CA SER A 414 -7.30 17.24 2.58
C SER A 414 -8.16 18.25 1.85
N ILE A 415 -9.28 18.68 2.45
CA ILE A 415 -10.17 19.68 1.88
C ILE A 415 -9.50 21.06 1.81
N ILE A 416 -8.84 21.48 2.91
CA ILE A 416 -8.13 22.79 2.94
C ILE A 416 -7.05 22.83 1.86
N LEU A 417 -6.23 21.78 1.75
CA LEU A 417 -5.17 21.70 0.75
C LEU A 417 -5.74 21.66 -0.66
N TYR A 418 -6.87 20.96 -0.87
CA TYR A 418 -7.55 20.93 -2.15
C TYR A 418 -8.03 22.33 -2.58
N LEU A 419 -8.74 23.03 -1.70
CA LEU A 419 -9.21 24.40 -1.98
C LEU A 419 -8.06 25.37 -2.25
N LYS A 420 -6.95 25.26 -1.49
CA LYS A 420 -5.73 26.05 -1.73
C LYS A 420 -5.08 25.71 -3.08
N SER A 421 -5.07 24.43 -3.44
CA SER A 421 -4.52 23.95 -4.71
C SER A 421 -5.33 24.43 -5.91
N GLU A 422 -6.65 24.44 -5.84
CA GLU A 422 -7.49 24.96 -6.91
C GLU A 422 -7.19 26.45 -7.18
N ARG A 423 -7.13 27.28 -6.14
CA ARG A 423 -6.80 28.71 -6.30
C ARG A 423 -5.48 28.91 -7.06
N SER A 424 -4.44 28.12 -6.77
CA SER A 424 -3.14 28.26 -7.43
C SER A 424 -3.11 27.71 -8.87
N LEU A 425 -3.98 26.76 -9.24
CA LEU A 425 -4.08 26.25 -10.61
C LEU A 425 -4.82 27.22 -11.56
N TRP A 426 -5.68 28.08 -10.99
CA TRP A 426 -6.43 29.09 -11.76
C TRP A 426 -5.70 30.44 -11.87
N THR A 427 -4.71 30.70 -11.00
CA THR A 427 -3.89 31.93 -11.07
C THR A 427 -2.72 31.81 -12.06
N ASP A 428 -2.40 30.62 -12.50
CA ASP A 428 -1.37 30.35 -13.52
C ASP A 428 -1.96 30.30 -14.97
N LEU A 429 -3.24 30.62 -15.14
CA LEU A 429 -3.96 30.81 -16.40
C LEU A 429 -4.16 32.28 -16.72
#